data_03bc2de331c71c3d19ea8ed2310f7aad
#
_entry.id   03bc2de331c71c3d19ea8ed2310f7aad
#
_cell.length_a   1.000
_cell.length_b   1.000
_cell.length_c   1.000
_cell.angle_alpha   90.00
_cell.angle_beta   90.00
_cell.angle_gamma   90.00
#
_symmetry.space_group_name_H-M   'P 1'
#
loop_
_entity.id
_entity.type
_entity.pdbx_description
1 polymer ?
#
loop_
_entity_poly.entity_id
_entity_poly.type
_entity_poly.pdbx_seq_one_letter_code
_entity_poly.pdbx_strand_id
1 'polypeptide(L)'
;TINPTSFVIQLKDKKDQEKVKKMIEQNPRYGYRYWGREWGEVYLKMISKKEGIDVVLNYFHLNSENLIFFGDGQNDVEILQYAKIGVAMKNAKIEIQQYADEITTEDNNHDGVIKHMQKWIVKKEICQ
;
A
#
# COMPACT_ATOMS: atom_id res chain seq x y z
N THR A 1 -23.31 4.35 -16.69
CA THR A 1 -21.99 4.96 -16.98
C THR A 1 -21.04 4.49 -15.89
N ILE A 2 -19.98 3.76 -16.24
CA ILE A 2 -18.95 3.33 -15.29
C ILE A 2 -17.93 4.47 -15.22
N ASN A 3 -17.71 5.03 -14.03
CA ASN A 3 -16.66 5.99 -13.79
C ASN A 3 -15.44 5.23 -13.21
N PRO A 4 -14.44 4.88 -14.01
CA PRO A 4 -13.29 4.15 -13.50
C PRO A 4 -12.46 5.05 -12.58
N THR A 5 -11.95 4.45 -11.51
CA THR A 5 -11.07 5.13 -10.55
C THR A 5 -9.60 5.05 -10.95
N SER A 6 -9.26 4.06 -11.76
CA SER A 6 -7.94 3.90 -12.36
C SER A 6 -7.99 3.14 -13.69
N PHE A 7 -6.90 3.26 -14.46
CA PHE A 7 -6.64 2.52 -15.69
C PHE A 7 -5.25 1.89 -15.62
N VAL A 8 -5.18 0.60 -15.93
CA VAL A 8 -3.90 -0.07 -16.15
C VAL A 8 -3.59 -0.05 -17.63
N ILE A 9 -2.40 0.40 -17.98
CA ILE A 9 -1.94 0.53 -19.36
C ILE A 9 -0.64 -0.25 -19.57
N GLN A 10 -0.51 -0.83 -20.75
CA GLN A 10 0.72 -1.49 -21.18
C GLN A 10 1.41 -0.61 -22.22
N LEU A 11 2.63 -0.20 -21.96
CA LEU A 11 3.45 0.61 -22.84
C LEU A 11 4.83 -0.03 -23.00
N LYS A 12 5.09 -0.60 -24.15
CA LYS A 12 6.33 -1.34 -24.45
C LYS A 12 7.55 -0.43 -24.58
N ASP A 13 7.36 0.79 -25.06
CA ASP A 13 8.45 1.74 -25.24
C ASP A 13 8.56 2.68 -24.03
N LYS A 14 9.79 2.81 -23.49
CA LYS A 14 10.09 3.74 -22.41
C LYS A 14 9.80 5.21 -22.78
N LYS A 15 9.97 5.58 -24.05
CA LYS A 15 9.65 6.94 -24.51
C LYS A 15 8.15 7.23 -24.41
N ASP A 16 7.32 6.24 -24.69
CA ASP A 16 5.86 6.39 -24.58
C ASP A 16 5.44 6.41 -23.11
N GLN A 17 6.09 5.64 -22.24
CA GLN A 17 5.88 5.71 -20.79
C GLN A 17 6.18 7.12 -20.25
N GLU A 18 7.31 7.71 -20.62
CA GLU A 18 7.67 9.08 -20.21
C GLU A 18 6.71 10.15 -20.77
N LYS A 19 6.25 10.00 -22.02
CA LYS A 19 5.25 10.91 -22.61
C LYS A 19 3.92 10.85 -21.85
N VAL A 20 3.43 9.63 -21.58
CA VAL A 20 2.18 9.42 -20.84
C VAL A 20 2.31 9.97 -19.43
N LYS A 21 3.41 9.69 -18.73
CA LYS A 21 3.68 10.24 -17.40
C LYS A 21 3.61 11.76 -17.40
N LYS A 22 4.35 12.43 -18.30
CA LYS A 22 4.33 13.90 -18.43
C LYS A 22 2.94 14.45 -18.74
N MET A 23 2.18 13.79 -19.62
CA MET A 23 0.82 14.20 -19.96
C MET A 23 -0.12 14.09 -18.75
N ILE A 24 -0.03 13.00 -17.99
CA ILE A 24 -0.85 12.79 -16.79
C ILE A 24 -0.47 13.78 -15.68
N GLU A 25 0.82 14.06 -15.48
CA GLU A 25 1.30 14.98 -14.46
C GLU A 25 0.87 16.45 -14.69
N GLN A 26 0.52 16.82 -15.94
CA GLN A 26 -0.06 18.12 -16.24
C GLN A 26 -1.46 18.33 -15.63
N ASN A 27 -2.16 17.24 -15.28
CA ASN A 27 -3.46 17.34 -14.64
C ASN A 27 -3.33 17.01 -13.14
N PRO A 28 -3.59 17.97 -12.23
CA PRO A 28 -3.40 17.78 -10.80
C PRO A 28 -4.29 16.68 -10.19
N ARG A 29 -5.37 16.29 -10.89
CA ARG A 29 -6.32 15.26 -10.42
C ARG A 29 -5.81 13.84 -10.61
N TYR A 30 -4.87 13.61 -11.54
CA TYR A 30 -4.40 12.29 -11.90
C TYR A 30 -2.94 12.05 -11.45
N GLY A 31 -2.63 10.82 -11.13
CA GLY A 31 -1.28 10.34 -10.91
C GLY A 31 -0.93 9.21 -11.87
N TYR A 32 0.35 9.00 -12.07
CA TYR A 32 0.89 7.87 -12.81
C TYR A 32 1.80 7.06 -11.90
N ARG A 33 1.59 5.74 -11.88
CA ARG A 33 2.42 4.80 -11.11
C ARG A 33 2.97 3.74 -12.06
N TYR A 34 4.27 3.54 -12.04
CA TYR A 34 4.94 2.50 -12.80
C TYR A 34 5.02 1.20 -11.98
N TRP A 35 4.53 0.08 -12.55
CA TRP A 35 4.52 -1.21 -11.86
C TRP A 35 5.68 -2.12 -12.25
N GLY A 36 6.53 -1.69 -13.17
CA GLY A 36 7.63 -2.46 -13.72
C GLY A 36 7.32 -3.07 -15.08
N ARG A 37 8.38 -3.49 -15.79
CA ARG A 37 8.33 -3.98 -17.16
C ARG A 37 7.67 -2.96 -18.10
N GLU A 38 6.48 -3.28 -18.60
CA GLU A 38 5.73 -2.47 -19.57
C GLU A 38 4.44 -1.88 -18.99
N TRP A 39 4.18 -2.09 -17.68
CA TRP A 39 2.90 -1.77 -17.05
C TRP A 39 2.96 -0.48 -16.24
N GLY A 40 1.94 0.33 -16.40
CA GLY A 40 1.70 1.51 -15.61
C GLY A 40 0.23 1.68 -15.26
N GLU A 41 -0.03 2.46 -14.24
CA GLU A 41 -1.36 2.79 -13.77
C GLU A 41 -1.57 4.31 -13.79
N VAL A 42 -2.67 4.74 -14.38
CA VAL A 42 -3.20 6.10 -14.24
C VAL A 42 -4.32 6.05 -13.21
N TYR A 43 -4.24 6.84 -12.16
CA TYR A 43 -5.19 6.82 -11.05
C TYR A 43 -5.61 8.23 -10.63
N LEU A 44 -6.76 8.33 -9.97
CA LEU A 44 -7.21 9.56 -9.33
C LEU A 44 -6.44 9.79 -8.03
N LYS A 45 -5.71 10.91 -7.91
CA LYS A 45 -4.90 11.22 -6.72
C LYS A 45 -5.70 11.36 -5.43
N MET A 46 -6.98 11.72 -5.55
CA MET A 46 -7.88 11.83 -4.41
C MET A 46 -8.38 10.46 -3.88
N ILE A 47 -8.01 9.36 -4.53
CA ILE A 47 -8.39 8.02 -4.11
C ILE A 47 -7.12 7.27 -3.74
N SER A 48 -6.84 7.17 -2.46
CA SER A 48 -5.74 6.38 -1.90
C SER A 48 -6.27 5.19 -1.10
N LYS A 49 -5.41 4.21 -0.83
CA LYS A 49 -5.76 3.12 0.08
C LYS A 49 -6.08 3.66 1.48
N LYS A 50 -5.39 4.71 1.92
CA LYS A 50 -5.62 5.35 3.22
C LYS A 50 -7.04 5.89 3.34
N GLU A 51 -7.52 6.61 2.33
CA GLU A 51 -8.90 7.12 2.33
C GLU A 51 -9.93 6.00 2.40
N GLY A 52 -9.70 4.89 1.69
CA GLY A 52 -10.54 3.71 1.80
C GLY A 52 -10.56 3.11 3.21
N ILE A 53 -9.41 3.05 3.86
CA ILE A 53 -9.27 2.59 5.24
C ILE A 53 -9.95 3.55 6.21
N ASP A 54 -9.82 4.86 6.02
CA ASP A 54 -10.49 5.86 6.86
C ASP A 54 -12.01 5.72 6.81
N VAL A 55 -12.59 5.42 5.65
CA VAL A 55 -14.03 5.12 5.53
C VAL A 55 -14.41 3.91 6.38
N VAL A 56 -13.62 2.82 6.34
CA VAL A 56 -13.87 1.63 7.14
C VAL A 56 -13.70 1.90 8.64
N LEU A 57 -12.63 2.58 9.03
CA LEU A 57 -12.39 2.94 10.42
C LEU A 57 -13.55 3.79 10.97
N ASN A 58 -13.96 4.81 10.23
CA ASN A 58 -15.07 5.67 10.63
C ASN A 58 -16.39 4.90 10.77
N TYR A 59 -16.66 3.96 9.85
CA TYR A 59 -17.86 3.12 9.92
C TYR A 59 -17.93 2.30 11.21
N PHE A 60 -16.77 1.81 11.70
CA PHE A 60 -16.68 1.05 12.95
C PHE A 60 -16.38 1.92 14.19
N HIS A 61 -16.41 3.25 14.05
CA HIS A 61 -16.04 4.19 15.12
C HIS A 61 -14.63 3.96 15.68
N LEU A 62 -13.70 3.58 14.80
CA LEU A 62 -12.28 3.36 15.07
C LEU A 62 -11.43 4.50 14.46
N ASN A 63 -10.15 4.52 14.82
CA ASN A 63 -9.16 5.45 14.25
C ASN A 63 -7.82 4.73 14.01
N SER A 64 -6.78 5.48 13.62
CA SER A 64 -5.45 4.92 13.32
C SER A 64 -4.83 4.17 14.51
N GLU A 65 -5.16 4.54 15.77
CA GLU A 65 -4.68 3.85 16.98
C GLU A 65 -5.22 2.41 17.11
N ASN A 66 -6.25 2.07 16.33
CA ASN A 66 -6.85 0.74 16.29
C ASN A 66 -6.40 -0.06 15.04
N LEU A 67 -5.52 0.51 14.22
CA LEU A 67 -5.11 -0.06 12.94
C LEU A 67 -3.74 -0.73 13.03
N ILE A 68 -3.69 -1.97 12.59
CA ILE A 68 -2.45 -2.66 12.22
C ILE A 68 -2.51 -2.88 10.71
N PHE A 69 -1.46 -2.52 10.01
CA PHE A 69 -1.43 -2.63 8.55
C PHE A 69 -0.19 -3.38 8.07
N PHE A 70 -0.39 -4.32 7.16
CA PHE A 70 0.68 -5.04 6.46
C PHE A 70 0.76 -4.58 5.01
N GLY A 71 1.96 -4.23 4.54
CA GLY A 71 2.16 -3.75 3.19
C GLY A 71 3.52 -4.12 2.60
N ASP A 72 3.63 -4.12 1.27
CA ASP A 72 4.87 -4.42 0.55
C ASP A 72 5.17 -3.48 -0.61
N GLY A 73 4.24 -2.60 -0.98
CA GLY A 73 4.31 -1.75 -2.16
C GLY A 73 4.45 -0.26 -1.85
N GLN A 74 4.81 0.51 -2.87
CA GLN A 74 4.90 1.97 -2.79
C GLN A 74 3.57 2.63 -2.41
N ASN A 75 2.46 2.03 -2.80
CA ASN A 75 1.10 2.49 -2.49
C ASN A 75 0.67 2.18 -1.05
N ASP A 76 1.49 1.47 -0.29
CA ASP A 76 1.25 1.12 1.11
C ASP A 76 1.98 2.05 2.08
N VAL A 77 2.96 2.82 1.60
CA VAL A 77 3.82 3.67 2.45
C VAL A 77 3.00 4.63 3.31
N GLU A 78 2.01 5.30 2.73
CA GLU A 78 1.16 6.23 3.47
C GLU A 78 0.43 5.55 4.64
N ILE A 79 -0.04 4.32 4.44
CA ILE A 79 -0.78 3.58 5.48
C ILE A 79 0.19 2.96 6.49
N LEU A 80 1.35 2.48 6.07
CA LEU A 80 2.39 1.99 6.98
C LEU A 80 2.76 3.04 8.02
N GLN A 81 2.85 4.32 7.61
CA GLN A 81 3.13 5.43 8.51
C GLN A 81 1.91 5.92 9.31
N TYR A 82 0.70 5.71 8.78
CA TYR A 82 -0.56 6.16 9.39
C TYR A 82 -1.08 5.21 10.47
N ALA A 83 -0.86 3.91 10.29
CA ALA A 83 -1.33 2.89 11.21
C ALA A 83 -0.66 3.00 12.59
N LYS A 84 -1.31 2.53 13.64
CA LYS A 84 -0.70 2.35 14.96
C LYS A 84 0.53 1.45 14.92
N ILE A 85 0.45 0.40 14.11
CA ILE A 85 1.58 -0.49 13.82
C ILE A 85 1.58 -0.75 12.31
N GLY A 86 2.53 -0.18 11.60
CA GLY A 86 2.81 -0.48 10.21
C GLY A 86 3.83 -1.60 10.10
N VAL A 87 3.49 -2.67 9.42
CA VAL A 87 4.37 -3.84 9.25
C VAL A 87 4.69 -4.02 7.78
N ALA A 88 5.95 -3.88 7.40
CA ALA A 88 6.39 -4.19 6.05
C ALA A 88 6.61 -5.69 5.87
N MET A 89 6.24 -6.21 4.71
CA MET A 89 6.54 -7.59 4.35
C MET A 89 8.04 -7.76 4.11
N LYS A 90 8.60 -8.93 4.45
CA LYS A 90 10.01 -9.27 4.20
C LYS A 90 10.42 -9.14 2.74
N ASN A 91 9.50 -9.44 1.82
CA ASN A 91 9.72 -9.29 0.37
C ASN A 91 9.55 -7.85 -0.14
N ALA A 92 9.17 -6.90 0.70
CA ALA A 92 9.12 -5.49 0.32
C ALA A 92 10.55 -4.96 0.05
N LYS A 93 10.66 -3.99 -0.86
CA LYS A 93 11.92 -3.30 -1.10
C LYS A 93 12.37 -2.55 0.16
N ILE A 94 13.68 -2.41 0.34
CA ILE A 94 14.27 -1.71 1.49
C ILE A 94 13.71 -0.28 1.63
N GLU A 95 13.48 0.40 0.49
CA GLU A 95 12.90 1.74 0.46
C GLU A 95 11.46 1.80 1.00
N ILE A 96 10.75 0.67 1.04
CA ILE A 96 9.42 0.55 1.65
C ILE A 96 9.54 0.17 3.12
N GLN A 97 10.42 -0.79 3.43
CA GLN A 97 10.62 -1.29 4.79
C GLN A 97 10.99 -0.18 5.79
N GLN A 98 11.73 0.84 5.34
CA GLN A 98 12.12 1.97 6.19
C GLN A 98 10.95 2.83 6.71
N TYR A 99 9.75 2.69 6.15
CA TYR A 99 8.55 3.41 6.58
C TYR A 99 7.66 2.61 7.55
N ALA A 100 8.07 1.39 7.89
CA ALA A 100 7.32 0.52 8.79
C ALA A 100 7.94 0.48 10.19
N ASP A 101 7.10 0.22 11.19
CA ASP A 101 7.54 0.01 12.58
C ASP A 101 8.17 -1.37 12.76
N GLU A 102 7.65 -2.37 12.03
CA GLU A 102 8.11 -3.75 12.09
C GLU A 102 8.23 -4.36 10.69
N ILE A 103 9.00 -5.44 10.58
CA ILE A 103 9.16 -6.22 9.34
C ILE A 103 8.82 -7.67 9.63
N THR A 104 8.05 -8.32 8.75
CA THR A 104 7.73 -9.74 8.90
C THR A 104 8.99 -10.60 8.78
N THR A 105 9.06 -11.69 9.56
CA THR A 105 10.19 -12.63 9.49
C THR A 105 10.18 -13.47 8.22
N GLU A 106 8.99 -13.66 7.64
CA GLU A 106 8.76 -14.43 6.42
C GLU A 106 8.09 -13.57 5.36
N ASP A 107 8.23 -13.97 4.11
CA ASP A 107 7.62 -13.29 2.97
C ASP A 107 6.16 -13.71 2.74
N ASN A 108 5.55 -13.19 1.69
CA ASN A 108 4.18 -13.49 1.30
C ASN A 108 3.95 -14.96 0.86
N ASN A 109 5.00 -15.68 0.46
CA ASN A 109 4.91 -17.09 0.06
C ASN A 109 5.06 -18.06 1.25
N HIS A 110 5.44 -17.54 2.41
CA HIS A 110 5.73 -18.33 3.61
C HIS A 110 4.89 -17.88 4.83
N ASP A 111 3.66 -17.46 4.59
CA ASP A 111 2.68 -17.05 5.63
C ASP A 111 3.17 -15.91 6.53
N GLY A 112 3.92 -14.95 5.98
CA GLY A 112 4.57 -13.88 6.73
C GLY A 112 3.63 -13.10 7.64
N VAL A 113 2.42 -12.73 7.17
CA VAL A 113 1.41 -12.02 7.96
C VAL A 113 0.94 -12.86 9.14
N ILE A 114 0.52 -14.11 8.89
CA ILE A 114 -0.03 -14.99 9.94
C ILE A 114 1.00 -15.28 11.02
N LYS A 115 2.22 -15.64 10.64
CA LYS A 115 3.32 -15.90 11.57
C LYS A 115 3.68 -14.67 12.39
N HIS A 116 3.60 -13.49 11.79
CA HIS A 116 3.84 -12.25 12.51
C HIS A 116 2.73 -11.95 13.53
N MET A 117 1.46 -12.11 13.15
CA MET A 117 0.31 -11.93 14.05
C MET A 117 0.33 -12.92 15.21
N GLN A 118 0.74 -14.16 15.00
CA GLN A 118 0.86 -15.18 16.08
C GLN A 118 1.75 -14.71 17.23
N LYS A 119 2.80 -13.93 16.97
CA LYS A 119 3.66 -13.37 18.02
C LYS A 119 2.92 -12.47 19.00
N TRP A 120 1.89 -11.75 18.53
CA TRP A 120 1.09 -10.87 19.37
C TRP A 120 0.00 -11.64 20.15
N ILE A 121 -0.59 -12.68 19.53
CA ILE A 121 -1.60 -13.54 20.16
C ILE A 121 -0.97 -14.31 21.33
N VAL A 122 0.17 -14.95 21.11
CA VAL A 122 0.89 -15.70 22.15
C VAL A 122 1.34 -14.80 23.31
N LYS A 123 1.78 -13.56 23.05
CA LYS A 123 2.12 -12.61 24.11
C LYS A 123 0.92 -12.23 24.99
N LYS A 124 -0.28 -12.20 24.46
CA LYS A 124 -1.51 -11.89 25.22
C LYS A 124 -1.90 -13.02 26.18
N GLU A 125 -1.68 -14.27 25.80
CA GLU A 125 -1.97 -15.44 26.67
C GLU A 125 -1.02 -15.57 27.86
N ILE A 126 0.19 -15.00 27.76
CA ILE A 126 1.19 -15.01 28.85
C ILE A 126 0.92 -13.87 29.87
N CYS A 127 0.13 -12.86 29.50
CA CYS A 127 -0.17 -11.70 30.37
C CYS A 127 -1.54 -11.80 31.06
N GLN A 128 -2.22 -12.93 30.97
CA GLN A 128 -3.42 -13.26 31.78
C GLN A 128 -3.04 -14.22 32.90
#